data_feeb01fd5cf874d63eaf07c32b588805
#
_entry.id   feeb01fd5cf874d63eaf07c32b588805
#
_cell.length_a   1.000
_cell.length_b   1.000
_cell.length_c   1.000
_cell.angle_alpha   90.00
_cell.angle_beta   90.00
_cell.angle_gamma   90.00
#
_symmetry.space_group_name_H-M   'P 1'
#
loop_
_entity.id
_entity.type
_entity.pdbx_description
1 polymer ?
#
loop_
_entity_poly.entity_id
_entity_poly.type
_entity_poly.pdbx_seq_one_letter_code
_entity_poly.pdbx_strand_id
1 'polypeptide(L)'
;MRPIESLIEVQEIIALPPQKGAPVVDADVVAQTQEALATAAMTFSFKVLTVNIHKGFTFFNRKFILPELREAVRKIGADVVFLQEVSGSHTQHASKLENYPDTPQYEFLADSIWPEFAYGRNAVYDKGDHGNAVMSKFPIVRFENHDVSISGPERRGLLHCELAIPHVSGHGNNLHAVCVHLSLTEAHRTLQMDKLCQLIAAHVPLQAPLVVAGDFNDWRHRAKDQLAQGAGLHEVFVQAHGQPARTFPARKPLLRLDRIYVRNAIGHKPVVLPHKPWAHLSDHAPLAAEIEL
;
A
#
# COMPACT_ATOMS: atom_id res chain seq x y z
N MET A 1 -8.51 22.28 -10.38
CA MET A 1 -7.55 23.38 -10.20
C MET A 1 -8.33 24.68 -9.94
N ARG A 2 -8.98 24.82 -8.77
CA ARG A 2 -9.65 26.05 -8.28
C ARG A 2 -9.88 26.15 -6.75
N PRO A 3 -9.39 25.24 -5.87
CA PRO A 3 -9.47 25.45 -4.42
C PRO A 3 -8.33 26.28 -3.83
N ILE A 4 -7.16 26.34 -4.49
CA ILE A 4 -5.97 27.01 -3.94
C ILE A 4 -6.04 28.54 -4.11
N GLU A 5 -6.60 29.03 -5.20
CA GLU A 5 -6.76 30.48 -5.41
C GLU A 5 -7.74 31.11 -4.41
N SER A 6 -8.80 30.39 -4.03
CA SER A 6 -9.76 30.90 -3.02
C SER A 6 -9.17 30.98 -1.60
N LEU A 7 -8.19 30.14 -1.27
CA LEU A 7 -7.54 30.13 0.05
C LEU A 7 -6.53 31.28 0.20
N ILE A 8 -5.86 31.66 -0.89
CA ILE A 8 -4.94 32.80 -0.90
C ILE A 8 -5.71 34.13 -0.77
N GLU A 9 -6.86 34.25 -1.46
CA GLU A 9 -7.73 35.43 -1.34
C GLU A 9 -8.28 35.61 0.08
N VAL A 10 -8.61 34.53 0.80
CA VAL A 10 -9.09 34.59 2.20
C VAL A 10 -7.95 35.00 3.15
N GLN A 11 -6.72 34.56 2.94
CA GLN A 11 -5.56 34.99 3.72
C GLN A 11 -5.22 36.47 3.55
N GLU A 12 -5.37 37.03 2.34
CA GLU A 12 -5.18 38.45 2.08
C GLU A 12 -6.26 39.31 2.76
N ILE A 13 -7.50 38.83 2.83
CA ILE A 13 -8.62 39.56 3.50
C ILE A 13 -8.42 39.65 5.01
N ILE A 14 -7.83 38.62 5.64
CA ILE A 14 -7.57 38.60 7.10
C ILE A 14 -6.36 39.49 7.47
N ALA A 15 -5.46 39.76 6.55
CA ALA A 15 -4.25 40.56 6.76
C ALA A 15 -4.45 42.08 6.60
N LEU A 16 -5.61 42.56 6.15
CA LEU A 16 -5.89 43.98 5.98
C LEU A 16 -6.28 44.65 7.29
N PRO A 17 -5.77 45.89 7.55
CA PRO A 17 -6.20 46.65 8.75
C PRO A 17 -7.69 46.98 8.64
N PRO A 18 -8.44 47.03 9.76
CA PRO A 18 -9.89 47.19 9.75
C PRO A 18 -10.29 48.52 9.10
N GLN A 19 -10.97 48.43 7.96
CA GLN A 19 -11.57 49.59 7.29
C GLN A 19 -12.89 49.96 7.98
N LYS A 20 -13.13 51.29 8.19
CA LYS A 20 -14.41 51.76 8.74
C LYS A 20 -15.56 51.36 7.83
N GLY A 21 -16.45 50.48 8.30
CA GLY A 21 -17.63 50.03 7.57
C GLY A 21 -17.57 48.62 7.02
N ALA A 22 -16.52 47.86 7.29
CA ALA A 22 -16.50 46.42 6.95
C ALA A 22 -17.52 45.64 7.80
N PRO A 23 -18.22 44.62 7.22
CA PRO A 23 -19.12 43.78 8.00
C PRO A 23 -18.32 43.10 9.13
N VAL A 24 -18.89 43.15 10.34
CA VAL A 24 -18.30 42.44 11.50
C VAL A 24 -18.42 40.94 11.18
N VAL A 25 -17.30 40.32 10.84
CA VAL A 25 -17.25 38.87 10.70
C VAL A 25 -17.27 38.28 12.11
N ASP A 26 -18.16 37.36 12.38
CA ASP A 26 -18.30 36.69 13.65
C ASP A 26 -16.97 36.04 14.09
N ALA A 27 -16.52 36.36 15.29
CA ALA A 27 -15.24 35.89 15.81
C ALA A 27 -15.21 34.33 15.84
N ASP A 28 -16.34 33.69 16.07
CA ASP A 28 -16.46 32.22 16.06
C ASP A 28 -16.28 31.63 14.65
N VAL A 29 -16.77 32.32 13.62
CA VAL A 29 -16.57 31.92 12.22
C VAL A 29 -15.11 32.09 11.81
N VAL A 30 -14.45 33.16 12.26
CA VAL A 30 -13.00 33.36 12.00
C VAL A 30 -12.19 32.29 12.71
N ALA A 31 -12.49 31.98 13.97
CA ALA A 31 -11.79 30.94 14.73
C ALA A 31 -11.97 29.55 14.10
N GLN A 32 -13.21 29.19 13.72
CA GLN A 32 -13.50 27.93 13.04
C GLN A 32 -12.79 27.83 11.67
N THR A 33 -12.74 28.93 10.94
CA THR A 33 -12.03 28.99 9.63
C THR A 33 -10.52 28.87 9.82
N GLN A 34 -9.95 29.52 10.85
CA GLN A 34 -8.53 29.40 11.18
C GLN A 34 -8.16 27.99 11.67
N GLU A 35 -9.02 27.37 12.48
CA GLU A 35 -8.83 25.97 12.92
C GLU A 35 -8.96 24.98 11.75
N ALA A 36 -9.92 25.19 10.85
CA ALA A 36 -10.06 24.41 9.62
C ALA A 36 -8.87 24.59 8.67
N LEU A 37 -8.34 25.81 8.54
CA LEU A 37 -7.14 26.11 7.76
C LEU A 37 -5.87 25.53 8.39
N ALA A 38 -5.75 25.58 9.71
CA ALA A 38 -4.64 24.96 10.43
C ALA A 38 -4.69 23.42 10.33
N THR A 39 -5.87 22.84 10.37
CA THR A 39 -6.08 21.40 10.17
C THR A 39 -5.77 21.00 8.73
N ALA A 40 -6.23 21.75 7.74
CA ALA A 40 -5.95 21.50 6.33
C ALA A 40 -4.47 21.70 5.96
N ALA A 41 -3.75 22.60 6.65
CA ALA A 41 -2.32 22.81 6.47
C ALA A 41 -1.45 21.72 7.11
N MET A 42 -2.03 20.82 7.91
CA MET A 42 -1.34 19.74 8.64
C MET A 42 -1.63 18.35 8.08
N THR A 43 -2.51 18.19 7.08
CA THR A 43 -2.80 16.88 6.50
C THR A 43 -1.73 16.47 5.49
N PHE A 44 -1.12 15.33 5.74
CA PHE A 44 -0.18 14.71 4.82
C PHE A 44 -0.87 13.60 4.03
N SER A 45 -0.91 13.74 2.70
CA SER A 45 -1.53 12.74 1.82
C SER A 45 -0.48 12.01 1.00
N PHE A 46 -0.59 10.69 0.93
CA PHE A 46 0.27 9.83 0.13
C PHE A 46 -0.52 8.72 -0.55
N LYS A 47 0.02 8.21 -1.65
CA LYS A 47 -0.62 7.16 -2.45
C LYS A 47 0.07 5.82 -2.22
N VAL A 48 -0.73 4.79 -1.98
CA VAL A 48 -0.27 3.39 -1.91
C VAL A 48 -0.76 2.58 -3.10
N LEU A 49 0.04 1.60 -3.50
CA LEU A 49 -0.29 0.62 -4.55
C LEU A 49 0.03 -0.77 -4.02
N THR A 50 -0.85 -1.75 -4.27
CA THR A 50 -0.52 -3.17 -4.07
C THR A 50 -0.79 -3.96 -5.34
N VAL A 51 0.10 -4.89 -5.67
CA VAL A 51 -0.06 -5.83 -6.77
C VAL A 51 0.75 -7.10 -6.58
N ASN A 52 0.10 -8.26 -6.73
CA ASN A 52 0.79 -9.52 -6.95
C ASN A 52 1.32 -9.53 -8.38
N ILE A 53 2.65 -9.61 -8.56
CA ILE A 53 3.31 -9.46 -9.87
C ILE A 53 3.56 -10.78 -10.59
N HIS A 54 3.12 -11.90 -10.00
CA HIS A 54 3.27 -13.23 -10.60
C HIS A 54 4.70 -13.47 -11.15
N LYS A 55 5.72 -13.13 -10.38
CA LYS A 55 7.16 -13.24 -10.73
C LYS A 55 7.55 -12.54 -12.03
N GLY A 56 6.79 -11.51 -12.43
CA GLY A 56 7.01 -10.76 -13.68
C GLY A 56 6.51 -11.47 -14.93
N PHE A 57 5.56 -12.40 -14.79
CA PHE A 57 4.97 -13.12 -15.92
C PHE A 57 3.48 -12.83 -16.07
N THR A 58 2.99 -12.99 -17.30
CA THR A 58 1.55 -13.02 -17.59
C THR A 58 0.92 -14.30 -17.05
N PHE A 59 -0.42 -14.31 -16.98
CA PHE A 59 -1.21 -15.50 -16.60
C PHE A 59 -0.72 -16.77 -17.31
N PHE A 60 -0.56 -17.87 -16.57
CA PHE A 60 0.06 -19.13 -16.98
C PHE A 60 1.56 -19.04 -17.38
N ASN A 61 2.30 -18.05 -16.92
CA ASN A 61 3.74 -17.88 -17.22
C ASN A 61 4.06 -17.83 -18.73
N ARG A 62 3.15 -17.31 -19.56
CA ARG A 62 3.29 -17.35 -21.02
C ARG A 62 4.31 -16.38 -21.57
N LYS A 63 4.42 -15.20 -20.95
CA LYS A 63 5.34 -14.14 -21.39
C LYS A 63 5.95 -13.46 -20.17
N PHE A 64 7.24 -13.21 -20.21
CA PHE A 64 7.92 -12.34 -19.25
C PHE A 64 7.61 -10.88 -19.61
N ILE A 65 7.13 -10.10 -18.63
CA ILE A 65 6.59 -8.74 -18.85
C ILE A 65 7.03 -7.75 -17.76
N LEU A 66 8.08 -8.08 -17.03
CA LEU A 66 8.55 -7.22 -15.94
C LEU A 66 8.89 -5.79 -16.39
N PRO A 67 9.51 -5.55 -17.59
CA PRO A 67 9.72 -4.19 -18.08
C PRO A 67 8.41 -3.41 -18.30
N GLU A 68 7.39 -4.05 -18.92
CA GLU A 68 6.08 -3.42 -19.14
C GLU A 68 5.36 -3.16 -17.80
N LEU A 69 5.51 -4.09 -16.84
CA LEU A 69 4.98 -3.94 -15.49
C LEU A 69 5.62 -2.73 -14.77
N ARG A 70 6.96 -2.58 -14.87
CA ARG A 70 7.68 -1.43 -14.30
C ARG A 70 7.07 -0.10 -14.79
N GLU A 71 6.89 0.04 -16.09
CA GLU A 71 6.33 1.26 -16.67
C GLU A 71 4.87 1.51 -16.21
N ALA A 72 4.09 0.46 -16.02
CA ALA A 72 2.73 0.58 -15.51
C ALA A 72 2.70 1.02 -14.03
N VAL A 73 3.55 0.44 -13.18
CA VAL A 73 3.70 0.82 -11.76
C VAL A 73 4.16 2.28 -11.65
N ARG A 74 5.16 2.69 -12.44
CA ARG A 74 5.66 4.07 -12.50
C ARG A 74 4.55 5.09 -12.81
N LYS A 75 3.68 4.79 -13.77
CA LYS A 75 2.58 5.68 -14.18
C LYS A 75 1.54 5.94 -13.10
N ILE A 76 1.40 5.03 -12.13
CA ILE A 76 0.49 5.23 -10.99
C ILE A 76 1.02 6.32 -10.07
N GLY A 77 2.34 6.47 -9.96
CA GLY A 77 2.99 7.49 -9.14
C GLY A 77 2.75 7.28 -7.64
N ALA A 78 2.58 6.03 -7.19
CA ALA A 78 2.42 5.71 -5.79
C ALA A 78 3.68 6.06 -4.99
N ASP A 79 3.50 6.44 -3.72
CA ASP A 79 4.59 6.78 -2.81
C ASP A 79 5.11 5.53 -2.10
N VAL A 80 4.22 4.58 -1.80
CA VAL A 80 4.55 3.26 -1.24
C VAL A 80 3.91 2.17 -2.09
N VAL A 81 4.70 1.16 -2.47
CA VAL A 81 4.27 0.04 -3.33
C VAL A 81 4.50 -1.28 -2.62
N PHE A 82 3.45 -2.08 -2.49
CA PHE A 82 3.46 -3.41 -1.90
C PHE A 82 3.40 -4.46 -3.01
N LEU A 83 4.42 -5.29 -3.11
CA LEU A 83 4.54 -6.30 -4.16
C LEU A 83 4.53 -7.70 -3.57
N GLN A 84 3.80 -8.61 -4.21
CA GLN A 84 3.80 -10.03 -3.88
C GLN A 84 4.32 -10.85 -5.05
N GLU A 85 4.81 -12.04 -4.76
CA GLU A 85 5.47 -12.94 -5.73
C GLU A 85 6.64 -12.30 -6.47
N VAL A 86 7.46 -11.54 -5.76
CA VAL A 86 8.67 -10.91 -6.31
C VAL A 86 9.83 -11.90 -6.29
N SER A 87 10.52 -12.11 -7.40
CA SER A 87 11.75 -12.92 -7.42
C SER A 87 12.94 -12.10 -6.94
N GLY A 88 13.67 -12.62 -5.96
CA GLY A 88 14.96 -12.10 -5.54
C GLY A 88 16.03 -12.47 -6.56
N SER A 89 16.41 -13.73 -6.62
CA SER A 89 17.31 -14.28 -7.65
C SER A 89 16.64 -15.43 -8.40
N HIS A 90 17.00 -15.63 -9.67
CA HIS A 90 16.57 -16.80 -10.43
C HIS A 90 17.54 -17.15 -11.55
N THR A 91 18.52 -18.02 -11.25
CA THR A 91 19.61 -18.36 -12.16
C THR A 91 19.16 -18.92 -13.51
N GLN A 92 18.09 -19.71 -13.53
CA GLN A 92 17.58 -20.31 -14.78
C GLN A 92 16.82 -19.29 -15.66
N HIS A 93 16.13 -18.32 -15.07
CA HIS A 93 15.47 -17.27 -15.85
C HIS A 93 16.51 -16.31 -16.44
N ALA A 94 17.50 -15.91 -15.65
CA ALA A 94 18.61 -15.08 -16.12
C ALA A 94 19.33 -15.68 -17.32
N SER A 95 19.47 -17.02 -17.40
CA SER A 95 20.13 -17.69 -18.54
C SER A 95 19.23 -17.92 -19.76
N LYS A 96 17.88 -17.86 -19.61
CA LYS A 96 16.94 -18.25 -20.68
C LYS A 96 16.13 -17.09 -21.26
N LEU A 97 16.01 -15.98 -20.52
CA LEU A 97 15.18 -14.86 -20.90
C LEU A 97 16.04 -13.67 -21.28
N GLU A 98 15.94 -13.20 -22.51
CA GLU A 98 16.77 -12.14 -23.08
C GLU A 98 16.68 -10.79 -22.33
N ASN A 99 15.52 -10.49 -21.72
CA ASN A 99 15.27 -9.25 -21.01
C ASN A 99 15.11 -9.45 -19.50
N TYR A 100 15.65 -10.54 -18.95
CA TYR A 100 15.64 -10.75 -17.50
C TYR A 100 16.67 -9.81 -16.85
N PRO A 101 16.30 -9.05 -15.81
CA PRO A 101 17.24 -8.11 -15.19
C PRO A 101 18.39 -8.83 -14.48
N ASP A 102 19.56 -8.21 -14.50
CA ASP A 102 20.74 -8.67 -13.77
C ASP A 102 20.62 -8.45 -12.25
N THR A 103 19.72 -7.54 -11.86
CA THR A 103 19.39 -7.24 -10.46
C THR A 103 18.11 -7.96 -10.03
N PRO A 104 17.87 -8.14 -8.71
CA PRO A 104 16.59 -8.61 -8.21
C PRO A 104 15.41 -7.81 -8.73
N GLN A 105 14.23 -8.47 -8.87
CA GLN A 105 13.06 -7.82 -9.48
C GLN A 105 12.60 -6.59 -8.70
N TYR A 106 12.74 -6.58 -7.37
CA TYR A 106 12.38 -5.42 -6.55
C TYR A 106 13.30 -4.21 -6.81
N GLU A 107 14.59 -4.42 -7.01
CA GLU A 107 15.52 -3.36 -7.39
C GLU A 107 15.22 -2.83 -8.79
N PHE A 108 15.01 -3.74 -9.75
CA PHE A 108 14.66 -3.37 -11.11
C PHE A 108 13.37 -2.56 -11.19
N LEU A 109 12.36 -2.90 -10.37
CA LEU A 109 11.09 -2.19 -10.31
C LEU A 109 11.21 -0.84 -9.58
N ALA A 110 12.02 -0.78 -8.52
CA ALA A 110 12.24 0.45 -7.75
C ALA A 110 12.93 1.52 -8.58
N ASP A 111 13.97 1.13 -9.35
CA ASP A 111 14.73 2.02 -10.21
C ASP A 111 15.10 3.33 -9.50
N SER A 112 14.99 4.46 -10.16
CA SER A 112 15.27 5.79 -9.60
C SER A 112 14.08 6.46 -8.91
N ILE A 113 12.90 5.83 -8.91
CA ILE A 113 11.65 6.42 -8.40
C ILE A 113 11.43 6.13 -6.93
N TRP A 114 11.73 4.91 -6.51
CA TRP A 114 11.65 4.47 -5.12
C TRP A 114 13.06 4.19 -4.61
N PRO A 115 13.73 5.20 -4.02
CA PRO A 115 15.13 5.05 -3.57
C PRO A 115 15.27 4.03 -2.44
N GLU A 116 14.17 3.74 -1.76
CA GLU A 116 14.13 2.82 -0.63
C GLU A 116 13.30 1.58 -0.98
N PHE A 117 13.82 0.42 -0.66
CA PHE A 117 13.10 -0.84 -0.81
C PHE A 117 13.50 -1.87 0.25
N ALA A 118 12.55 -2.74 0.61
CA ALA A 118 12.77 -3.89 1.48
C ALA A 118 12.26 -5.15 0.79
N TYR A 119 12.95 -6.27 1.01
CA TYR A 119 12.58 -7.57 0.47
C TYR A 119 12.50 -8.64 1.56
N GLY A 120 11.35 -9.29 1.67
CA GLY A 120 11.10 -10.42 2.54
C GLY A 120 11.15 -11.72 1.74
N ARG A 121 12.25 -12.47 1.87
CA ARG A 121 12.44 -13.77 1.23
C ARG A 121 11.57 -14.81 1.92
N ASN A 122 10.58 -15.37 1.22
CA ASN A 122 9.66 -16.35 1.79
C ASN A 122 9.98 -17.77 1.33
N ALA A 123 10.06 -18.02 0.04
CA ALA A 123 10.34 -19.33 -0.52
C ALA A 123 11.73 -19.37 -1.17
N VAL A 124 12.53 -20.35 -0.78
CA VAL A 124 13.87 -20.59 -1.32
C VAL A 124 13.90 -21.96 -1.97
N TYR A 125 14.45 -22.06 -3.16
CA TYR A 125 14.58 -23.28 -3.94
C TYR A 125 15.92 -23.26 -4.71
N ASP A 126 16.35 -24.41 -5.25
CA ASP A 126 17.70 -24.57 -5.85
C ASP A 126 18.05 -23.51 -6.92
N LYS A 127 17.06 -22.97 -7.61
CA LYS A 127 17.26 -22.03 -8.72
C LYS A 127 17.04 -20.57 -8.35
N GLY A 128 16.60 -20.29 -7.15
CA GLY A 128 16.32 -18.93 -6.71
C GLY A 128 15.40 -18.83 -5.50
N ASP A 129 14.77 -17.69 -5.37
CA ASP A 129 13.86 -17.37 -4.29
C ASP A 129 12.77 -16.40 -4.74
N HIS A 130 11.67 -16.34 -3.98
CA HIS A 130 10.66 -15.31 -4.14
C HIS A 130 10.02 -14.93 -2.80
N GLY A 131 9.39 -13.76 -2.77
CA GLY A 131 8.77 -13.24 -1.57
C GLY A 131 7.95 -11.98 -1.80
N ASN A 132 7.90 -11.16 -0.76
CA ASN A 132 7.23 -9.88 -0.77
C ASN A 132 8.26 -8.75 -0.84
N ALA A 133 7.88 -7.62 -1.44
CA ALA A 133 8.69 -6.42 -1.40
C ALA A 133 7.84 -5.18 -1.08
N VAL A 134 8.47 -4.20 -0.44
CA VAL A 134 7.94 -2.84 -0.27
C VAL A 134 8.93 -1.89 -0.92
N MET A 135 8.45 -1.03 -1.82
CA MET A 135 9.22 0.08 -2.38
C MET A 135 8.64 1.40 -1.85
N SER A 136 9.49 2.35 -1.49
CA SER A 136 9.07 3.59 -0.84
C SER A 136 9.84 4.80 -1.36
N LYS A 137 9.15 5.94 -1.49
CA LYS A 137 9.77 7.26 -1.65
C LYS A 137 10.24 7.83 -0.31
N PHE A 138 9.76 7.26 0.80
CA PHE A 138 10.13 7.66 2.15
C PHE A 138 11.22 6.74 2.68
N PRO A 139 12.13 7.24 3.55
CA PRO A 139 13.16 6.42 4.16
C PRO A 139 12.57 5.22 4.91
N ILE A 140 13.11 4.02 4.66
CA ILE A 140 12.81 2.81 5.42
C ILE A 140 13.77 2.77 6.62
N VAL A 141 13.26 3.11 7.81
CA VAL A 141 14.07 3.16 9.04
C VAL A 141 14.42 1.75 9.53
N ARG A 142 13.47 0.84 9.39
CA ARG A 142 13.59 -0.56 9.80
C ARG A 142 12.67 -1.44 8.97
N PHE A 143 13.09 -2.67 8.72
CA PHE A 143 12.19 -3.70 8.21
C PHE A 143 12.53 -5.09 8.80
N GLU A 144 11.52 -5.94 8.84
CA GLU A 144 11.63 -7.33 9.27
C GLU A 144 10.63 -8.20 8.50
N ASN A 145 11.06 -9.40 8.07
CA ASN A 145 10.20 -10.37 7.43
C ASN A 145 9.87 -11.51 8.41
N HIS A 146 8.61 -11.62 8.81
CA HIS A 146 8.15 -12.62 9.77
C HIS A 146 7.60 -13.83 9.03
N ASP A 147 8.20 -15.00 9.27
CA ASP A 147 7.71 -16.27 8.70
C ASP A 147 6.36 -16.65 9.35
N VAL A 148 5.34 -16.71 8.51
CA VAL A 148 3.99 -17.13 8.90
C VAL A 148 3.57 -18.44 8.23
N SER A 149 4.51 -19.16 7.65
CA SER A 149 4.25 -20.48 7.09
C SER A 149 3.64 -21.41 8.15
N ILE A 150 2.68 -22.25 7.75
CA ILE A 150 1.98 -23.16 8.68
C ILE A 150 2.49 -24.57 8.48
N SER A 151 2.23 -25.18 7.32
CA SER A 151 2.66 -26.53 7.00
C SER A 151 2.74 -26.72 5.49
N GLY A 152 3.45 -27.79 5.05
CA GLY A 152 3.60 -28.11 3.64
C GLY A 152 4.64 -27.24 2.90
N PRO A 153 4.63 -27.24 1.57
CA PRO A 153 5.63 -26.56 0.75
C PRO A 153 5.36 -25.05 0.60
N GLU A 154 4.17 -24.59 0.94
CA GLU A 154 3.78 -23.20 0.79
C GLU A 154 4.46 -22.33 1.85
N ARG A 155 5.31 -21.42 1.40
CA ARG A 155 6.04 -20.48 2.26
C ARG A 155 5.43 -19.10 2.18
N ARG A 156 5.16 -18.49 3.34
CA ARG A 156 4.51 -17.18 3.47
C ARG A 156 5.21 -16.33 4.51
N GLY A 157 5.28 -15.02 4.25
CA GLY A 157 5.87 -14.05 5.17
C GLY A 157 5.04 -12.78 5.23
N LEU A 158 5.18 -12.07 6.34
CA LEU A 158 4.68 -10.71 6.54
C LEU A 158 5.90 -9.78 6.55
N LEU A 159 6.06 -8.98 5.52
CA LEU A 159 7.14 -7.99 5.46
C LEU A 159 6.66 -6.71 6.11
N HIS A 160 7.15 -6.42 7.31
CA HIS A 160 6.87 -5.22 8.08
C HIS A 160 7.98 -4.21 7.88
N CYS A 161 7.62 -2.97 7.52
CA CYS A 161 8.52 -1.83 7.34
C CYS A 161 8.05 -0.66 8.20
N GLU A 162 9.00 0.09 8.75
CA GLU A 162 8.79 1.39 9.38
C GLU A 162 9.30 2.47 8.44
N LEU A 163 8.44 3.41 8.05
CA LEU A 163 8.74 4.46 7.08
C LEU A 163 8.72 5.82 7.78
N ALA A 164 9.80 6.59 7.62
CA ALA A 164 9.86 7.97 8.12
C ALA A 164 9.09 8.90 7.19
N ILE A 165 7.93 9.41 7.63
CA ILE A 165 7.13 10.34 6.84
C ILE A 165 7.30 11.77 7.35
N PRO A 166 7.41 12.78 6.42
CA PRO A 166 7.83 14.15 6.78
C PRO A 166 6.94 14.88 7.78
N HIS A 167 5.66 14.55 7.91
CA HIS A 167 4.69 15.31 8.69
C HIS A 167 4.10 14.58 9.90
N VAL A 168 4.49 13.36 10.15
CA VAL A 168 4.15 12.64 11.40
C VAL A 168 5.19 12.95 12.46
N SER A 169 5.52 14.24 12.61
CA SER A 169 6.46 14.74 13.60
C SER A 169 5.73 15.03 14.91
N GLY A 170 5.88 14.16 15.83
CA GLY A 170 5.40 14.29 17.20
C GLY A 170 5.37 12.91 17.83
N HIS A 171 6.45 12.55 18.55
CA HIS A 171 6.53 11.35 19.36
C HIS A 171 6.88 10.03 18.64
N GLY A 172 7.70 10.07 17.58
CA GLY A 172 8.32 8.88 17.01
C GLY A 172 7.35 7.93 16.28
N ASN A 173 6.25 8.44 15.75
CA ASN A 173 5.26 7.67 15.04
C ASN A 173 5.59 7.61 13.55
N ASN A 174 6.45 6.67 13.15
CA ASN A 174 6.64 6.31 11.76
C ASN A 174 5.34 5.68 11.18
N LEU A 175 5.17 5.75 9.87
CA LEU A 175 4.18 4.93 9.18
C LEU A 175 4.65 3.47 9.21
N HIS A 176 3.80 2.59 9.73
CA HIS A 176 4.03 1.16 9.61
C HIS A 176 3.37 0.62 8.34
N ALA A 177 4.12 -0.14 7.56
CA ALA A 177 3.67 -0.75 6.31
C ALA A 177 3.88 -2.26 6.38
N VAL A 178 2.83 -3.06 6.21
CA VAL A 178 2.92 -4.53 6.23
C VAL A 178 2.47 -5.09 4.89
N CYS A 179 3.40 -5.71 4.15
CA CYS A 179 3.09 -6.41 2.91
C CYS A 179 2.74 -7.86 3.20
N VAL A 180 1.57 -8.30 2.72
CA VAL A 180 1.01 -9.63 2.98
C VAL A 180 0.87 -10.44 1.70
N HIS A 181 1.13 -11.75 1.80
CA HIS A 181 0.68 -12.74 0.84
C HIS A 181 0.31 -14.01 1.64
N LEU A 182 -1.00 -14.23 1.84
CA LEU A 182 -1.51 -15.32 2.67
C LEU A 182 -1.75 -16.60 1.85
N SER A 183 -1.96 -17.71 2.57
CA SER A 183 -2.16 -19.04 1.97
C SER A 183 -3.48 -19.19 1.23
N LEU A 184 -3.50 -20.11 0.26
CA LEU A 184 -4.70 -20.45 -0.51
C LEU A 184 -5.75 -21.19 0.33
N THR A 185 -5.34 -21.96 1.35
CA THR A 185 -6.27 -22.68 2.19
C THR A 185 -6.80 -21.83 3.34
N GLU A 186 -8.10 -21.92 3.60
CA GLU A 186 -8.77 -21.11 4.63
C GLU A 186 -8.21 -21.35 6.03
N ALA A 187 -7.96 -22.62 6.40
CA ALA A 187 -7.40 -22.96 7.70
C ALA A 187 -6.04 -22.29 7.97
N HIS A 188 -5.14 -22.29 6.97
CA HIS A 188 -3.84 -21.62 7.08
C HIS A 188 -4.01 -20.10 7.13
N ARG A 189 -4.90 -19.52 6.29
CA ARG A 189 -5.16 -18.06 6.31
C ARG A 189 -5.64 -17.58 7.67
N THR A 190 -6.56 -18.29 8.31
CA THR A 190 -7.06 -17.93 9.65
C THR A 190 -5.90 -17.84 10.65
N LEU A 191 -5.04 -18.86 10.70
CA LEU A 191 -3.86 -18.84 11.57
C LEU A 191 -2.85 -17.74 11.20
N GLN A 192 -2.71 -17.46 9.91
CA GLN A 192 -1.82 -16.37 9.44
C GLN A 192 -2.38 -14.99 9.76
N MET A 193 -3.69 -14.81 9.74
CA MET A 193 -4.34 -13.57 10.19
C MET A 193 -4.19 -13.37 11.70
N ASP A 194 -4.27 -14.44 12.51
CA ASP A 194 -3.97 -14.37 13.94
C ASP A 194 -2.52 -13.94 14.18
N LYS A 195 -1.56 -14.50 13.42
CA LYS A 195 -0.15 -14.10 13.47
C LYS A 195 0.04 -12.63 13.03
N LEU A 196 -0.71 -12.16 12.04
CA LEU A 196 -0.69 -10.74 11.63
C LEU A 196 -1.19 -9.82 12.75
N CYS A 197 -2.29 -10.18 13.43
CA CYS A 197 -2.79 -9.44 14.59
C CYS A 197 -1.76 -9.43 15.74
N GLN A 198 -1.11 -10.55 16.01
CA GLN A 198 -0.05 -10.66 17.02
C GLN A 198 1.18 -9.80 16.67
N LEU A 199 1.62 -9.81 15.40
CA LEU A 199 2.69 -8.95 14.91
C LEU A 199 2.35 -7.48 15.12
N ILE A 200 1.15 -7.07 14.72
CA ILE A 200 0.71 -5.68 14.87
C ILE A 200 0.68 -5.28 16.35
N ALA A 201 0.15 -6.12 17.22
CA ALA A 201 0.09 -5.86 18.66
C ALA A 201 1.48 -5.77 19.31
N ALA A 202 2.46 -6.55 18.83
CA ALA A 202 3.81 -6.60 19.38
C ALA A 202 4.73 -5.48 18.86
N HIS A 203 4.57 -5.07 17.60
CA HIS A 203 5.57 -4.23 16.91
C HIS A 203 5.02 -2.87 16.42
N VAL A 204 3.71 -2.66 16.41
CA VAL A 204 3.11 -1.40 15.91
C VAL A 204 2.47 -0.63 17.06
N PRO A 205 3.00 0.53 17.46
CA PRO A 205 2.40 1.34 18.51
C PRO A 205 0.91 1.62 18.24
N LEU A 206 0.10 1.65 19.28
CA LEU A 206 -1.35 1.75 19.14
C LEU A 206 -1.79 3.01 18.37
N GLN A 207 -1.08 4.10 18.53
CA GLN A 207 -1.36 5.39 17.88
C GLN A 207 -0.62 5.58 16.56
N ALA A 208 0.27 4.66 16.17
CA ALA A 208 1.00 4.78 14.91
C ALA A 208 0.08 4.52 13.70
N PRO A 209 0.23 5.30 12.62
CA PRO A 209 -0.44 5.01 11.36
C PRO A 209 0.05 3.69 10.79
N LEU A 210 -0.88 2.89 10.29
CA LEU A 210 -0.58 1.56 9.76
C LEU A 210 -1.31 1.34 8.45
N VAL A 211 -0.58 0.83 7.46
CA VAL A 211 -1.12 0.29 6.20
C VAL A 211 -0.75 -1.19 6.09
N VAL A 212 -1.75 -2.04 5.89
CA VAL A 212 -1.56 -3.45 5.58
C VAL A 212 -2.11 -3.71 4.19
N ALA A 213 -1.28 -4.13 3.25
CA ALA A 213 -1.70 -4.33 1.88
C ALA A 213 -1.10 -5.59 1.26
N GLY A 214 -1.81 -6.21 0.31
CA GLY A 214 -1.34 -7.38 -0.39
C GLY A 214 -2.43 -8.34 -0.82
N ASP A 215 -1.98 -9.55 -1.15
CA ASP A 215 -2.82 -10.67 -1.52
C ASP A 215 -3.21 -11.48 -0.27
N PHE A 216 -4.45 -11.31 0.15
CA PHE A 216 -5.00 -12.02 1.30
C PHE A 216 -5.56 -13.40 0.95
N ASN A 217 -5.74 -13.70 -0.34
CA ASN A 217 -6.40 -14.92 -0.81
C ASN A 217 -7.76 -15.18 -0.13
N ASP A 218 -8.40 -14.13 0.41
CA ASP A 218 -9.64 -14.21 1.20
C ASP A 218 -10.89 -14.05 0.32
N TRP A 219 -11.12 -15.01 -0.54
CA TRP A 219 -12.30 -15.03 -1.41
C TRP A 219 -13.64 -15.23 -0.66
N ARG A 220 -13.60 -15.66 0.63
CA ARG A 220 -14.77 -15.82 1.51
C ARG A 220 -15.06 -14.61 2.40
N HIS A 221 -14.24 -13.55 2.31
CA HIS A 221 -14.42 -12.29 3.05
C HIS A 221 -14.41 -12.42 4.59
N ARG A 222 -13.63 -13.35 5.15
CA ARG A 222 -13.55 -13.56 6.61
C ARG A 222 -12.50 -12.69 7.31
N ALA A 223 -11.51 -12.21 6.57
CA ALA A 223 -10.44 -11.37 7.11
C ALA A 223 -10.96 -10.06 7.74
N LYS A 224 -12.05 -9.48 7.21
CA LYS A 224 -12.57 -8.17 7.63
C LYS A 224 -12.85 -8.12 9.13
N ASP A 225 -13.65 -9.05 9.65
CA ASP A 225 -14.08 -9.01 11.05
C ASP A 225 -12.93 -9.37 12.00
N GLN A 226 -12.08 -10.33 11.62
CA GLN A 226 -10.91 -10.73 12.40
C GLN A 226 -9.88 -9.59 12.52
N LEU A 227 -9.58 -8.89 11.44
CA LEU A 227 -8.61 -7.78 11.43
C LEU A 227 -9.18 -6.50 12.06
N ALA A 228 -10.47 -6.24 11.90
CA ALA A 228 -11.13 -5.11 12.58
C ALA A 228 -11.12 -5.29 14.10
N GLN A 229 -11.46 -6.48 14.59
CA GLN A 229 -11.49 -6.77 16.03
C GLN A 229 -10.10 -6.97 16.63
N GLY A 230 -9.20 -7.67 15.92
CA GLY A 230 -7.89 -8.04 16.42
C GLY A 230 -6.83 -6.95 16.30
N ALA A 231 -6.97 -6.01 15.35
CA ALA A 231 -5.94 -5.03 15.06
C ALA A 231 -6.47 -3.60 14.79
N GLY A 232 -7.78 -3.37 14.85
CA GLY A 232 -8.41 -2.07 14.58
C GLY A 232 -8.27 -1.63 13.11
N LEU A 233 -8.14 -2.57 12.19
CA LEU A 233 -7.92 -2.29 10.77
C LEU A 233 -9.24 -2.13 10.02
N HIS A 234 -9.29 -1.14 9.13
CA HIS A 234 -10.43 -0.86 8.26
C HIS A 234 -10.03 -1.04 6.79
N GLU A 235 -10.84 -1.77 6.02
CA GLU A 235 -10.57 -2.03 4.60
C GLU A 235 -11.08 -0.86 3.76
N VAL A 236 -10.19 -0.27 2.95
CA VAL A 236 -10.42 0.98 2.20
C VAL A 236 -11.60 0.87 1.23
N PHE A 237 -11.68 -0.20 0.44
CA PHE A 237 -12.74 -0.39 -0.56
C PHE A 237 -14.07 -0.75 0.09
N VAL A 238 -14.06 -1.48 1.21
CA VAL A 238 -15.28 -1.79 1.97
C VAL A 238 -15.88 -0.51 2.55
N GLN A 239 -15.07 0.38 3.10
CA GLN A 239 -15.58 1.65 3.62
C GLN A 239 -16.14 2.54 2.51
N ALA A 240 -15.48 2.59 1.34
CA ALA A 240 -15.92 3.42 0.23
C ALA A 240 -17.12 2.85 -0.54
N HIS A 241 -17.19 1.51 -0.70
CA HIS A 241 -18.11 0.87 -1.64
C HIS A 241 -18.96 -0.24 -1.01
N GLY A 242 -18.86 -0.48 0.31
CA GLY A 242 -19.57 -1.54 1.03
C GLY A 242 -19.05 -2.95 0.80
N GLN A 243 -18.08 -3.14 -0.10
CA GLN A 243 -17.51 -4.44 -0.46
C GLN A 243 -16.07 -4.30 -0.97
N PRO A 244 -15.22 -5.35 -0.79
CA PRO A 244 -13.86 -5.32 -1.29
C PRO A 244 -13.80 -5.27 -2.83
N ALA A 245 -12.71 -4.77 -3.39
CA ALA A 245 -12.49 -4.76 -4.83
C ALA A 245 -12.32 -6.16 -5.42
N ARG A 246 -12.73 -6.35 -6.67
CA ARG A 246 -12.45 -7.57 -7.43
C ARG A 246 -11.10 -7.41 -8.12
N THR A 247 -10.21 -8.40 -7.96
CA THR A 247 -8.84 -8.33 -8.45
C THR A 247 -8.41 -9.54 -9.29
N PHE A 248 -9.04 -10.70 -9.14
CA PHE A 248 -8.63 -11.93 -9.80
C PHE A 248 -9.78 -12.59 -10.62
N PRO A 249 -9.51 -13.15 -11.80
CA PRO A 249 -8.30 -12.92 -12.61
C PRO A 249 -8.33 -11.52 -13.26
N ALA A 250 -7.18 -10.89 -13.44
CA ALA A 250 -7.08 -9.48 -13.88
C ALA A 250 -7.83 -9.15 -15.16
N ARG A 251 -7.95 -10.09 -16.12
CA ARG A 251 -8.68 -9.90 -17.39
C ARG A 251 -10.18 -9.71 -17.20
N LYS A 252 -10.77 -10.41 -16.23
CA LYS A 252 -12.19 -10.34 -15.87
C LYS A 252 -12.33 -10.58 -14.37
N PRO A 253 -12.13 -9.56 -13.55
CA PRO A 253 -12.07 -9.72 -12.10
C PRO A 253 -13.39 -10.23 -11.52
N LEU A 254 -13.33 -11.40 -10.87
CA LEU A 254 -14.45 -12.07 -10.22
C LEU A 254 -14.20 -12.24 -8.71
N LEU A 255 -12.99 -12.68 -8.33
CA LEU A 255 -12.62 -12.90 -6.94
C LEU A 255 -11.99 -11.63 -6.33
N ARG A 256 -12.13 -11.50 -5.03
CA ARG A 256 -11.68 -10.37 -4.23
C ARG A 256 -10.53 -10.84 -3.33
N LEU A 257 -9.33 -10.93 -3.86
CA LEU A 257 -8.18 -11.53 -3.19
C LEU A 257 -7.29 -10.48 -2.52
N ASP A 258 -7.06 -9.36 -3.20
CA ASP A 258 -6.17 -8.29 -2.74
C ASP A 258 -6.93 -7.26 -1.90
N ARG A 259 -6.24 -6.66 -0.92
CA ARG A 259 -6.81 -5.71 0.05
C ARG A 259 -5.83 -4.59 0.36
N ILE A 260 -6.39 -3.45 0.79
CA ILE A 260 -5.69 -2.37 1.48
C ILE A 260 -6.46 -2.06 2.76
N TYR A 261 -5.82 -2.28 3.90
CA TYR A 261 -6.32 -1.94 5.22
C TYR A 261 -5.54 -0.78 5.81
N VAL A 262 -6.21 0.06 6.59
CA VAL A 262 -5.62 1.20 7.29
C VAL A 262 -6.04 1.24 8.75
N ARG A 263 -5.18 1.81 9.61
CA ARG A 263 -5.45 2.17 10.99
C ARG A 263 -4.82 3.54 11.26
N ASN A 264 -5.49 4.38 12.06
CA ASN A 264 -5.06 5.72 12.42
C ASN A 264 -4.77 6.63 11.19
N ALA A 265 -5.56 6.50 10.15
CA ALA A 265 -5.63 7.44 9.04
C ALA A 265 -6.80 8.41 9.27
N ILE A 266 -6.59 9.70 9.00
CA ILE A 266 -7.62 10.75 9.08
C ILE A 266 -8.63 10.56 7.95
N GLY A 267 -8.12 10.22 6.75
CA GLY A 267 -8.92 9.96 5.57
C GLY A 267 -8.28 8.90 4.67
N HIS A 268 -9.10 8.28 3.85
CA HIS A 268 -8.61 7.38 2.80
C HIS A 268 -9.66 7.21 1.70
N LYS A 269 -9.20 7.09 0.47
CA LYS A 269 -10.09 6.84 -0.68
C LYS A 269 -9.44 5.89 -1.71
N PRO A 270 -10.21 4.98 -2.32
CA PRO A 270 -9.74 4.18 -3.43
C PRO A 270 -9.35 5.04 -4.63
N VAL A 271 -8.28 4.65 -5.33
CA VAL A 271 -7.91 5.20 -6.63
C VAL A 271 -8.37 4.25 -7.72
N VAL A 272 -9.19 4.75 -8.64
CA VAL A 272 -9.66 3.95 -9.78
C VAL A 272 -8.53 3.80 -10.80
N LEU A 273 -8.10 2.57 -11.02
CA LEU A 273 -7.08 2.24 -12.01
C LEU A 273 -7.71 1.78 -13.32
N PRO A 274 -7.13 2.13 -14.48
CA PRO A 274 -7.66 1.71 -15.78
C PRO A 274 -7.48 0.19 -15.95
N HIS A 275 -8.45 -0.48 -16.57
CA HIS A 275 -8.35 -1.91 -16.83
C HIS A 275 -7.12 -2.28 -17.69
N LYS A 276 -6.81 -1.48 -18.69
CA LYS A 276 -5.57 -1.60 -19.48
C LYS A 276 -4.50 -0.64 -18.97
N PRO A 277 -3.23 -1.05 -18.88
CA PRO A 277 -2.65 -2.32 -19.35
C PRO A 277 -2.77 -3.50 -18.36
N TRP A 278 -3.30 -3.29 -17.16
CA TRP A 278 -3.25 -4.22 -16.02
C TRP A 278 -3.84 -5.60 -16.31
N ALA A 279 -4.88 -5.67 -17.13
CA ALA A 279 -5.49 -6.94 -17.55
C ALA A 279 -4.51 -7.94 -18.21
N HIS A 280 -3.29 -7.50 -18.55
CA HIS A 280 -2.30 -8.31 -19.26
C HIS A 280 -0.92 -8.33 -18.55
N LEU A 281 -0.76 -7.59 -17.46
CA LEU A 281 0.54 -7.45 -16.78
C LEU A 281 0.72 -8.38 -15.59
N SER A 282 -0.35 -9.00 -15.11
CA SER A 282 -0.34 -10.02 -14.06
C SER A 282 -1.63 -10.81 -14.18
N ASP A 283 -1.77 -11.84 -13.38
CA ASP A 283 -3.06 -12.52 -13.16
C ASP A 283 -3.91 -11.81 -12.08
N HIS A 284 -3.31 -10.90 -11.30
CA HIS A 284 -3.99 -10.00 -10.36
C HIS A 284 -4.09 -8.57 -10.90
N ALA A 285 -5.25 -7.94 -10.74
CA ALA A 285 -5.41 -6.49 -10.94
C ALA A 285 -4.91 -5.75 -9.70
N PRO A 286 -4.17 -4.64 -9.86
CA PRO A 286 -3.67 -3.87 -8.72
C PRO A 286 -4.78 -3.12 -8.01
N LEU A 287 -4.53 -2.77 -6.75
CA LEU A 287 -5.32 -1.82 -5.98
C LEU A 287 -4.47 -0.62 -5.59
N ALA A 288 -5.08 0.56 -5.61
CA ALA A 288 -4.44 1.79 -5.12
C ALA A 288 -5.40 2.59 -4.24
N ALA A 289 -4.83 3.33 -3.30
CA ALA A 289 -5.56 4.24 -2.44
C ALA A 289 -4.73 5.48 -2.13
N GLU A 290 -5.39 6.62 -1.96
CA GLU A 290 -4.84 7.79 -1.29
C GLU A 290 -5.19 7.73 0.19
N ILE A 291 -4.21 8.04 1.05
CA ILE A 291 -4.32 7.97 2.51
C ILE A 291 -3.90 9.32 3.07
N GLU A 292 -4.66 9.84 4.01
CA GLU A 292 -4.42 11.11 4.69
C GLU A 292 -4.12 10.84 6.18
N LEU A 293 -3.05 11.47 6.68
CA LEU A 293 -2.57 11.39 8.05
C LEU A 293 -2.57 12.77 8.71
#